data_469dbb4358faafa581d9e9af1c225a52
#
_entry.id   469dbb4358faafa581d9e9af1c225a52
#
_cell.length_a   1.000
_cell.length_b   1.000
_cell.length_c   1.000
_cell.angle_alpha   90.00
_cell.angle_beta   90.00
_cell.angle_gamma   90.00
#
_symmetry.space_group_name_H-M   'P 1'
#
loop_
_entity.id
_entity.type
_entity.pdbx_description
1 polymer ?
#
loop_
_entity_poly.entity_id
_entity_poly.type
_entity_poly.pdbx_seq_one_letter_code
_entity_poly.pdbx_strand_id
1 'polypeptide(L)'
;LKEKMNSVCNMLLEEHFLYIPLANGTIQCVDITSMTSLWQSESFGGQSLSTTFCQDGYLYAGTTNVLSNGTTTGLFYCLNAKDGSTVWTYEDKDHPGGYYWSGAIVYEDALYFTGDNGILVSHSLTEPVVYDTAVLTTANIRAGLTYHKETDALYTVAKDGTLFQIQCGNQKITKVSSGKIMNGAKFITCTSTPTIYNNRLYVGCMA
;
A
#
# COMPACT_ATOMS: atom_id res chain seq x y z
N LEU A 1 19.37 11.09 11.40
CA LEU A 1 17.97 11.44 11.11
C LEU A 1 17.56 12.65 11.94
N LYS A 2 16.95 13.65 11.32
CA LYS A 2 16.41 14.83 12.04
C LYS A 2 15.06 14.51 12.69
N GLU A 3 14.35 13.52 12.15
CA GLU A 3 13.02 13.11 12.57
C GLU A 3 13.01 11.67 13.07
N LYS A 4 12.00 11.33 13.86
CA LYS A 4 11.83 10.00 14.43
C LYS A 4 11.38 9.03 13.36
N MET A 5 12.06 7.88 13.23
CA MET A 5 11.59 6.76 12.41
C MET A 5 10.29 6.19 12.95
N ASN A 6 9.44 5.74 12.03
CA ASN A 6 8.32 4.90 12.41
C ASN A 6 8.82 3.45 12.63
N SER A 7 8.68 2.96 13.87
CA SER A 7 9.20 1.65 14.27
C SER A 7 8.44 0.45 13.67
N VAL A 8 7.31 0.69 12.99
CA VAL A 8 6.45 -0.38 12.43
C VAL A 8 6.47 -0.44 10.91
N CYS A 9 7.25 0.43 10.25
CA CYS A 9 7.39 0.44 8.79
C CYS A 9 8.73 -0.15 8.34
N ASN A 10 8.68 -0.87 7.24
CA ASN A 10 9.88 -1.36 6.58
C ASN A 10 10.54 -0.22 5.78
N MET A 11 11.86 -0.15 5.87
CA MET A 11 12.66 0.64 4.93
C MET A 11 12.76 -0.09 3.60
N LEU A 12 12.85 0.66 2.52
CA LEU A 12 13.11 0.14 1.18
C LEU A 12 14.54 0.43 0.78
N LEU A 13 15.27 -0.59 0.39
CA LEU A 13 16.60 -0.46 -0.22
C LEU A 13 16.49 -0.76 -1.72
N GLU A 14 16.84 0.22 -2.54
CA GLU A 14 16.93 0.09 -3.99
C GLU A 14 18.34 0.50 -4.42
N GLU A 15 19.09 -0.42 -5.00
CA GLU A 15 20.53 -0.26 -5.29
C GLU A 15 21.31 0.16 -4.02
N HIS A 16 21.71 1.42 -3.92
CA HIS A 16 22.41 1.99 -2.77
C HIS A 16 21.62 3.12 -2.08
N PHE A 17 20.38 3.31 -2.45
CA PHE A 17 19.47 4.29 -1.85
C PHE A 17 18.54 3.62 -0.85
N LEU A 18 18.59 4.09 0.39
CA LEU A 18 17.71 3.64 1.46
C LEU A 18 16.60 4.67 1.67
N TYR A 19 15.36 4.28 1.44
CA TYR A 19 14.17 5.10 1.66
C TYR A 19 13.56 4.75 3.01
N ILE A 20 13.44 5.74 3.88
CA ILE A 20 13.07 5.58 5.28
C ILE A 20 11.76 6.32 5.55
N PRO A 21 10.64 5.59 5.80
CA PRO A 21 9.38 6.22 6.23
C PRO A 21 9.53 6.81 7.64
N LEU A 22 9.08 8.06 7.82
CA LEU A 22 9.19 8.78 9.08
C LEU A 22 7.83 8.99 9.75
N ALA A 23 7.86 9.19 11.06
CA ALA A 23 6.65 9.33 11.90
C ALA A 23 5.86 10.62 11.62
N ASN A 24 6.44 11.58 10.94
CA ASN A 24 5.81 12.85 10.55
C ASN A 24 5.21 12.83 9.13
N GLY A 25 5.07 11.64 8.53
CA GLY A 25 4.49 11.48 7.19
C GLY A 25 5.41 11.87 6.04
N THR A 26 6.72 11.91 6.27
CA THR A 26 7.73 12.13 5.23
C THR A 26 8.48 10.85 4.89
N ILE A 27 9.18 10.82 3.76
CA ILE A 27 10.18 9.81 3.42
C ILE A 27 11.55 10.50 3.33
N GLN A 28 12.58 9.87 3.91
CA GLN A 28 13.95 10.33 3.79
C GLN A 28 14.74 9.34 2.92
N CYS A 29 15.53 9.86 1.98
CA CYS A 29 16.50 9.10 1.20
C CYS A 29 17.91 9.26 1.77
N VAL A 30 18.60 8.13 1.93
CA VAL A 30 19.99 8.07 2.38
C VAL A 30 20.78 7.25 1.36
N ASP A 31 21.90 7.78 0.91
CA ASP A 31 22.90 6.99 0.17
C ASP A 31 23.71 6.18 1.18
N ILE A 32 23.59 4.84 1.14
CA ILE A 32 24.29 3.96 2.08
C ILE A 32 25.78 3.78 1.78
N THR A 33 26.25 4.16 0.60
CA THR A 33 27.68 4.10 0.26
C THR A 33 28.46 5.25 0.88
N SER A 34 27.90 6.44 0.84
CA SER A 34 28.47 7.66 1.43
C SER A 34 27.92 7.92 2.86
N MET A 35 26.91 7.18 3.29
CA MET A 35 26.18 7.38 4.55
C MET A 35 25.63 8.80 4.72
N THR A 36 25.21 9.41 3.61
CA THR A 36 24.69 10.79 3.60
C THR A 36 23.21 10.84 3.28
N SER A 37 22.50 11.76 3.94
CA SER A 37 21.12 12.08 3.59
C SER A 37 21.10 12.91 2.32
N LEU A 38 20.37 12.44 1.32
CA LEU A 38 20.26 13.12 0.03
C LEU A 38 19.08 14.10 0.01
N TRP A 39 17.90 13.62 0.41
CA TRP A 39 16.68 14.42 0.46
C TRP A 39 15.70 13.89 1.50
N GLN A 40 14.74 14.73 1.86
CA GLN A 40 13.55 14.39 2.63
C GLN A 40 12.35 15.02 1.91
N SER A 41 11.29 14.22 1.69
CA SER A 41 10.06 14.71 1.05
C SER A 41 9.34 15.75 1.91
N GLU A 42 8.37 16.43 1.32
CA GLU A 42 7.36 17.17 2.11
C GLU A 42 6.54 16.20 2.98
N SER A 43 5.86 16.73 3.98
CA SER A 43 4.96 15.96 4.84
C SER A 43 3.56 15.88 4.23
N PHE A 44 3.04 14.66 4.12
CA PHE A 44 1.67 14.40 3.65
C PHE A 44 0.67 14.29 4.80
N GLY A 45 1.06 14.71 5.99
CA GLY A 45 0.27 14.59 7.22
C GLY A 45 0.25 13.17 7.79
N GLY A 46 -0.15 13.03 9.05
CA GLY A 46 -0.19 11.73 9.72
C GLY A 46 1.17 11.06 9.83
N GLN A 47 1.20 9.75 9.68
CA GLN A 47 2.42 8.92 9.73
C GLN A 47 2.58 8.14 8.43
N SER A 48 3.80 8.00 7.93
CA SER A 48 4.09 7.12 6.81
C SER A 48 4.14 5.67 7.31
N LEU A 49 3.05 4.93 7.14
CA LEU A 49 2.85 3.58 7.67
C LEU A 49 2.69 2.51 6.58
N SER A 50 2.49 2.89 5.33
CA SER A 50 2.40 1.93 4.23
C SER A 50 3.76 1.32 3.88
N THR A 51 3.75 0.17 3.25
CA THR A 51 4.96 -0.39 2.62
C THR A 51 5.35 0.47 1.42
N THR A 52 6.55 1.03 1.45
CA THR A 52 7.09 1.80 0.31
C THR A 52 7.45 0.85 -0.84
N PHE A 53 7.06 1.20 -2.03
CA PHE A 53 7.34 0.48 -3.26
C PHE A 53 8.07 1.39 -4.25
N CYS A 54 9.06 0.87 -4.97
CA CYS A 54 9.81 1.62 -5.99
C CYS A 54 9.71 0.92 -7.34
N GLN A 55 9.43 1.69 -8.38
CA GLN A 55 9.48 1.21 -9.76
C GLN A 55 9.83 2.35 -10.71
N ASP A 56 10.77 2.09 -11.65
CA ASP A 56 11.14 2.99 -12.74
C ASP A 56 11.48 4.43 -12.28
N GLY A 57 12.13 4.55 -11.11
CA GLY A 57 12.53 5.83 -10.53
C GLY A 57 11.41 6.59 -9.80
N TYR A 58 10.29 5.92 -9.52
CA TYR A 58 9.18 6.45 -8.74
C TYR A 58 8.98 5.67 -7.45
N LEU A 59 8.67 6.38 -6.37
CA LEU A 59 8.32 5.81 -5.06
C LEU A 59 6.84 5.99 -4.82
N TYR A 60 6.20 4.92 -4.34
CA TYR A 60 4.79 4.91 -3.98
C TYR A 60 4.64 4.55 -2.51
N ALA A 61 3.90 5.35 -1.77
CA ALA A 61 3.64 5.12 -0.36
C ALA A 61 2.35 5.82 0.07
N GLY A 62 1.92 5.56 1.29
CA GLY A 62 0.75 6.19 1.86
C GLY A 62 0.94 6.57 3.31
N THR A 63 0.15 7.52 3.77
CA THR A 63 0.10 7.95 5.16
C THR A 63 -1.18 7.50 5.84
N THR A 64 -1.14 7.52 7.16
CA THR A 64 -2.31 7.32 8.01
C THR A 64 -2.33 8.38 9.08
N ASN A 65 -3.48 9.01 9.23
CA ASN A 65 -3.78 9.93 10.31
C ASN A 65 -5.01 9.41 11.06
N VAL A 66 -4.93 9.34 12.38
CA VAL A 66 -6.05 8.95 13.25
C VAL A 66 -6.62 10.21 13.87
N LEU A 67 -7.84 10.55 13.50
CA LEU A 67 -8.54 11.71 14.04
C LEU A 67 -9.00 11.45 15.47
N SER A 68 -9.35 12.50 16.20
CA SER A 68 -9.80 12.42 17.61
C SER A 68 -11.06 11.58 17.82
N ASN A 69 -11.88 11.41 16.80
CA ASN A 69 -13.08 10.54 16.80
C ASN A 69 -12.76 9.07 16.44
N GLY A 70 -11.47 8.72 16.23
CA GLY A 70 -11.04 7.37 15.83
C GLY A 70 -11.13 7.07 14.33
N THR A 71 -11.63 8.00 13.51
CA THR A 71 -11.64 7.86 12.05
C THR A 71 -10.21 7.95 11.52
N THR A 72 -9.88 7.09 10.55
CA THR A 72 -8.60 7.15 9.83
C THR A 72 -8.76 7.91 8.52
N THR A 73 -7.75 8.70 8.19
CA THR A 73 -7.59 9.36 6.89
C THR A 73 -6.16 9.18 6.41
N GLY A 74 -5.89 9.43 5.15
CA GLY A 74 -4.53 9.37 4.62
C GLY A 74 -4.47 9.76 3.15
N LEU A 75 -3.27 10.00 2.69
CA LEU A 75 -2.95 10.20 1.28
C LEU A 75 -2.12 9.01 0.79
N PHE A 76 -2.42 8.53 -0.41
CA PHE A 76 -1.49 7.72 -1.19
C PHE A 76 -0.79 8.66 -2.19
N TYR A 77 0.52 8.46 -2.41
CA TYR A 77 1.30 9.42 -3.18
C TYR A 77 2.43 8.76 -3.96
N CYS A 78 2.84 9.45 -5.01
CA CYS A 78 4.00 9.14 -5.83
C CYS A 78 5.05 10.25 -5.69
N LEU A 79 6.30 9.85 -5.45
CA LEU A 79 7.46 10.73 -5.43
C LEU A 79 8.44 10.36 -6.54
N ASN A 80 9.17 11.35 -7.02
CA ASN A 80 10.37 11.11 -7.80
C ASN A 80 11.47 10.57 -6.86
N ALA A 81 11.98 9.37 -7.13
CA ALA A 81 12.97 8.72 -6.28
C ALA A 81 14.32 9.46 -6.24
N LYS A 82 14.63 10.29 -7.26
CA LYS A 82 15.89 11.01 -7.37
C LYS A 82 15.98 12.18 -6.40
N ASP A 83 14.89 12.92 -6.18
CA ASP A 83 14.91 14.18 -5.45
C ASP A 83 13.80 14.31 -4.38
N GLY A 84 12.90 13.33 -4.28
CA GLY A 84 11.79 13.33 -3.33
C GLY A 84 10.66 14.29 -3.65
N SER A 85 10.66 14.90 -4.85
CA SER A 85 9.58 15.78 -5.27
C SER A 85 8.29 15.01 -5.50
N THR A 86 7.15 15.63 -5.16
CA THR A 86 5.82 15.03 -5.33
C THR A 86 5.44 15.01 -6.81
N VAL A 87 5.07 13.83 -7.30
CA VAL A 87 4.56 13.64 -8.66
C VAL A 87 3.05 13.76 -8.65
N TRP A 88 2.38 13.01 -7.77
CA TRP A 88 0.94 13.11 -7.53
C TRP A 88 0.57 12.66 -6.12
N THR A 89 -0.65 13.03 -5.71
CA THR A 89 -1.29 12.56 -4.49
C THR A 89 -2.71 12.08 -4.80
N TYR A 90 -3.17 11.07 -4.06
CA TYR A 90 -4.53 10.54 -4.11
C TYR A 90 -5.15 10.56 -2.72
N GLU A 91 -6.36 11.08 -2.62
CA GLU A 91 -7.21 11.05 -1.43
C GLU A 91 -8.61 10.61 -1.81
N ASP A 92 -9.15 9.59 -1.15
CA ASP A 92 -10.56 9.24 -1.28
C ASP A 92 -11.38 10.08 -0.30
N LYS A 93 -11.99 11.14 -0.80
CA LYS A 93 -12.79 12.08 0.00
C LYS A 93 -14.18 11.54 0.34
N ASP A 94 -14.70 10.66 -0.50
CA ASP A 94 -16.02 10.06 -0.32
C ASP A 94 -15.97 8.91 0.68
N HIS A 95 -14.85 8.20 0.73
CA HIS A 95 -14.60 7.07 1.62
C HIS A 95 -13.24 7.24 2.30
N PRO A 96 -13.11 8.15 3.27
CA PRO A 96 -11.82 8.40 3.91
C PRO A 96 -11.27 7.15 4.58
N GLY A 97 -9.97 6.94 4.46
CA GLY A 97 -9.25 5.82 5.06
C GLY A 97 -7.75 6.07 5.05
N GLY A 98 -7.03 5.36 5.90
CA GLY A 98 -5.58 5.40 5.97
C GLY A 98 -4.94 4.24 5.23
N TYR A 99 -3.61 4.31 5.09
CA TYR A 99 -2.80 3.28 4.45
C TYR A 99 -1.85 2.67 5.48
N TYR A 100 -2.28 1.56 6.10
CA TYR A 100 -1.49 0.80 7.07
C TYR A 100 -0.88 -0.41 6.38
N TRP A 101 0.44 -0.52 6.36
CA TRP A 101 1.22 -1.66 5.85
C TRP A 101 0.89 -2.13 4.43
N SER A 102 -0.24 -1.73 3.89
CA SER A 102 -0.57 -1.95 2.49
C SER A 102 0.47 -1.28 1.60
N GLY A 103 0.90 -2.00 0.58
CA GLY A 103 1.77 -1.48 -0.46
C GLY A 103 1.03 -1.44 -1.79
N ALA A 104 1.68 -0.90 -2.79
CA ALA A 104 1.21 -0.95 -4.16
C ALA A 104 1.83 -2.11 -4.92
N ILE A 105 1.20 -2.50 -6.01
CA ILE A 105 1.75 -3.40 -7.03
C ILE A 105 1.49 -2.80 -8.41
N VAL A 106 2.46 -2.93 -9.30
CA VAL A 106 2.24 -2.65 -10.72
C VAL A 106 1.82 -3.94 -11.41
N TYR A 107 0.72 -3.88 -12.12
CA TYR A 107 0.24 -4.94 -12.99
C TYR A 107 -0.16 -4.33 -14.33
N GLU A 108 0.39 -4.87 -15.42
CA GLU A 108 0.36 -4.23 -16.74
C GLU A 108 0.87 -2.76 -16.63
N ASP A 109 0.11 -1.80 -17.10
CA ASP A 109 0.47 -0.37 -17.11
C ASP A 109 -0.26 0.43 -16.02
N ALA A 110 -0.68 -0.20 -14.92
CA ALA A 110 -1.38 0.45 -13.83
C ALA A 110 -0.84 0.08 -12.46
N LEU A 111 -0.95 1.02 -11.54
CA LEU A 111 -0.66 0.87 -10.14
C LEU A 111 -1.93 0.47 -9.38
N TYR A 112 -1.87 -0.59 -8.60
CA TYR A 112 -2.98 -1.04 -7.76
C TYR A 112 -2.62 -0.96 -6.30
N PHE A 113 -3.52 -0.40 -5.48
CA PHE A 113 -3.34 -0.32 -4.03
C PHE A 113 -4.69 -0.33 -3.30
N THR A 114 -4.66 -0.69 -2.01
CA THR A 114 -5.82 -0.74 -1.13
C THR A 114 -5.58 0.04 0.15
N GLY A 115 -6.63 0.42 0.86
CA GLY A 115 -6.56 1.14 2.12
C GLY A 115 -7.56 0.67 3.18
N ASP A 116 -7.54 1.30 4.33
CA ASP A 116 -8.43 1.03 5.47
C ASP A 116 -9.93 1.23 5.14
N ASN A 117 -10.24 1.95 4.08
CA ASN A 117 -11.61 2.10 3.57
C ASN A 117 -12.13 0.86 2.82
N GLY A 118 -11.29 -0.17 2.62
CA GLY A 118 -11.68 -1.38 1.90
C GLY A 118 -11.83 -1.21 0.40
N ILE A 119 -11.29 -0.13 -0.16
CA ILE A 119 -11.36 0.18 -1.59
C ILE A 119 -10.06 -0.22 -2.27
N LEU A 120 -10.19 -0.86 -3.42
CA LEU A 120 -9.12 -1.07 -4.38
C LEU A 120 -9.13 0.06 -5.39
N VAL A 121 -7.98 0.64 -5.65
CA VAL A 121 -7.75 1.70 -6.62
C VAL A 121 -6.84 1.20 -7.72
N SER A 122 -7.19 1.48 -8.96
CA SER A 122 -6.33 1.40 -10.14
C SER A 122 -5.97 2.82 -10.57
N HIS A 123 -4.68 3.12 -10.64
CA HIS A 123 -4.16 4.48 -10.82
C HIS A 123 -3.05 4.50 -11.87
N SER A 124 -2.84 5.64 -12.50
CA SER A 124 -1.66 5.87 -13.33
C SER A 124 -0.39 5.83 -12.48
N LEU A 125 0.72 5.38 -13.06
CA LEU A 125 2.01 5.41 -12.39
C LEU A 125 2.52 6.85 -12.20
N THR A 126 2.40 7.68 -13.24
CA THR A 126 3.08 8.98 -13.28
C THR A 126 2.16 10.19 -13.36
N GLU A 127 0.86 9.97 -13.62
CA GLU A 127 -0.11 11.05 -13.77
C GLU A 127 -1.15 11.01 -12.62
N PRO A 128 -1.75 12.13 -12.20
CA PRO A 128 -2.79 12.17 -11.16
C PRO A 128 -4.15 11.66 -11.72
N VAL A 129 -4.17 10.44 -12.24
CA VAL A 129 -5.32 9.84 -12.91
C VAL A 129 -5.70 8.52 -12.28
N VAL A 130 -6.90 8.46 -11.71
CA VAL A 130 -7.55 7.21 -11.28
C VAL A 130 -8.19 6.56 -12.50
N TYR A 131 -7.81 5.34 -12.79
CA TYR A 131 -8.41 4.58 -13.89
C TYR A 131 -9.69 3.88 -13.48
N ASP A 132 -9.70 3.31 -12.26
CA ASP A 132 -10.85 2.58 -11.74
C ASP A 132 -10.81 2.44 -10.22
N THR A 133 -11.97 2.18 -9.61
CA THR A 133 -12.09 1.87 -8.19
C THR A 133 -13.12 0.77 -7.94
N ALA A 134 -12.89 -0.07 -6.93
CA ALA A 134 -13.85 -1.07 -6.50
C ALA A 134 -13.93 -1.14 -4.97
N VAL A 135 -15.14 -1.07 -4.43
CA VAL A 135 -15.40 -1.37 -3.03
C VAL A 135 -15.32 -2.88 -2.83
N LEU A 136 -14.26 -3.37 -2.21
CA LEU A 136 -14.09 -4.79 -1.92
C LEU A 136 -14.88 -5.20 -0.67
N THR A 137 -14.85 -4.36 0.36
CA THR A 137 -15.44 -4.65 1.67
C THR A 137 -15.60 -3.36 2.48
N THR A 138 -16.37 -3.43 3.55
CA THR A 138 -16.42 -2.40 4.61
C THR A 138 -15.42 -2.64 5.73
N ALA A 139 -14.72 -3.79 5.72
CA ALA A 139 -13.64 -4.08 6.66
C ALA A 139 -12.33 -3.44 6.18
N ASN A 140 -11.45 -3.12 7.13
CA ASN A 140 -10.14 -2.57 6.80
C ASN A 140 -9.32 -3.56 5.96
N ILE A 141 -8.59 -3.05 4.96
CA ILE A 141 -7.55 -3.79 4.25
C ILE A 141 -6.20 -3.18 4.62
N ARG A 142 -5.36 -3.97 5.30
CA ARG A 142 -4.01 -3.59 5.74
C ARG A 142 -2.92 -4.45 5.13
N ALA A 143 -3.30 -5.44 4.35
CA ALA A 143 -2.42 -6.29 3.58
C ALA A 143 -2.13 -5.66 2.22
N GLY A 144 -0.94 -5.87 1.69
CA GLY A 144 -0.62 -5.55 0.31
C GLY A 144 -1.28 -6.50 -0.68
N LEU A 145 -1.07 -6.23 -1.95
CA LEU A 145 -1.51 -7.05 -3.07
C LEU A 145 -0.39 -8.00 -3.50
N THR A 146 -0.77 -9.19 -3.96
CA THR A 146 0.15 -10.18 -4.55
C THR A 146 -0.41 -10.67 -5.87
N TYR A 147 0.43 -10.71 -6.91
CA TYR A 147 0.06 -11.23 -8.22
C TYR A 147 0.36 -12.72 -8.35
N HIS A 148 -0.54 -13.47 -8.96
CA HIS A 148 -0.37 -14.88 -9.30
C HIS A 148 -0.54 -15.10 -10.80
N LYS A 149 0.55 -15.52 -11.44
CA LYS A 149 0.64 -15.63 -12.90
C LYS A 149 -0.33 -16.65 -13.50
N GLU A 150 -0.50 -17.82 -12.86
CA GLU A 150 -1.34 -18.88 -13.43
C GLU A 150 -2.83 -18.57 -13.43
N THR A 151 -3.30 -17.80 -12.44
CA THR A 151 -4.70 -17.38 -12.36
C THR A 151 -4.92 -16.00 -12.97
N ASP A 152 -3.83 -15.34 -13.36
CA ASP A 152 -3.80 -13.97 -13.87
C ASP A 152 -4.64 -13.02 -13.00
N ALA A 153 -4.32 -13.01 -11.71
CA ALA A 153 -5.11 -12.30 -10.71
C ALA A 153 -4.25 -11.72 -9.58
N LEU A 154 -4.72 -10.62 -9.02
CA LEU A 154 -4.22 -10.04 -7.78
C LEU A 154 -4.97 -10.63 -6.58
N TYR A 155 -4.28 -10.77 -5.46
CA TYR A 155 -4.85 -11.26 -4.21
C TYR A 155 -4.53 -10.32 -3.06
N THR A 156 -5.52 -10.08 -2.20
CA THR A 156 -5.37 -9.38 -0.93
C THR A 156 -6.31 -9.96 0.11
N VAL A 157 -6.13 -9.60 1.37
CA VAL A 157 -6.97 -10.04 2.48
C VAL A 157 -7.41 -8.86 3.33
N ALA A 158 -8.68 -8.85 3.68
CA ALA A 158 -9.19 -7.90 4.67
C ALA A 158 -8.89 -8.36 6.09
N LYS A 159 -8.89 -7.41 7.01
CA LYS A 159 -8.60 -7.65 8.43
C LYS A 159 -9.53 -8.70 9.06
N ASP A 160 -10.75 -8.86 8.56
CA ASP A 160 -11.75 -9.84 9.01
C ASP A 160 -11.57 -11.25 8.41
N GLY A 161 -10.44 -11.51 7.71
CA GLY A 161 -10.13 -12.78 7.07
C GLY A 161 -10.88 -13.03 5.76
N THR A 162 -11.45 -12.02 5.13
CA THR A 162 -11.99 -12.13 3.78
C THR A 162 -10.85 -12.04 2.77
N LEU A 163 -10.64 -13.10 2.00
CA LEU A 163 -9.68 -13.16 0.89
C LEU A 163 -10.38 -12.67 -0.38
N PHE A 164 -9.69 -11.86 -1.16
CA PHE A 164 -10.13 -11.38 -2.46
C PHE A 164 -9.21 -11.90 -3.56
N GLN A 165 -9.82 -12.36 -4.65
CA GLN A 165 -9.20 -12.61 -5.94
C GLN A 165 -9.73 -11.56 -6.92
N ILE A 166 -8.83 -10.84 -7.57
CA ILE A 166 -9.16 -9.67 -8.38
C ILE A 166 -8.53 -9.86 -9.75
N GLN A 167 -9.37 -9.88 -10.78
CA GLN A 167 -8.91 -9.85 -12.16
C GLN A 167 -8.95 -8.41 -12.67
N CYS A 168 -7.89 -8.02 -13.36
CA CYS A 168 -7.72 -6.71 -13.96
C CYS A 168 -7.41 -6.88 -15.46
N GLY A 169 -7.63 -5.82 -16.22
CA GLY A 169 -7.27 -5.77 -17.64
C GLY A 169 -7.60 -4.40 -18.22
N ASN A 170 -6.72 -3.90 -19.09
CA ASN A 170 -6.84 -2.55 -19.63
C ASN A 170 -6.99 -1.47 -18.55
N GLN A 171 -6.20 -1.58 -17.48
CA GLN A 171 -6.19 -0.67 -16.33
C GLN A 171 -7.50 -0.68 -15.50
N LYS A 172 -8.43 -1.61 -15.77
CA LYS A 172 -9.72 -1.74 -15.10
C LYS A 172 -9.79 -2.97 -14.20
N ILE A 173 -10.61 -2.87 -13.15
CA ILE A 173 -10.96 -3.98 -12.28
C ILE A 173 -12.13 -4.72 -12.93
N THR A 174 -11.86 -5.89 -13.52
CA THR A 174 -12.85 -6.59 -14.36
C THR A 174 -13.71 -7.58 -13.59
N LYS A 175 -13.14 -8.17 -12.51
CA LYS A 175 -13.87 -9.13 -11.68
C LYS A 175 -13.27 -9.21 -10.27
N VAL A 176 -14.16 -9.27 -9.28
CA VAL A 176 -13.81 -9.53 -7.89
C VAL A 176 -14.54 -10.77 -7.40
N SER A 177 -13.78 -11.71 -6.83
CA SER A 177 -14.30 -12.88 -6.13
C SER A 177 -13.79 -12.89 -4.70
N SER A 178 -14.57 -13.37 -3.74
CA SER A 178 -14.16 -13.38 -2.34
C SER A 178 -14.59 -14.63 -1.60
N GLY A 179 -13.87 -14.95 -0.52
CA GLY A 179 -14.17 -16.06 0.37
C GLY A 179 -13.50 -15.89 1.73
N LYS A 180 -14.02 -16.54 2.77
CA LYS A 180 -13.39 -16.55 4.09
C LYS A 180 -12.24 -17.54 4.13
N ILE A 181 -11.09 -17.12 4.69
CA ILE A 181 -9.90 -17.97 4.79
C ILE A 181 -10.11 -19.13 5.78
N MET A 182 -10.89 -18.89 6.85
CA MET A 182 -11.12 -19.90 7.89
C MET A 182 -12.61 -20.09 8.17
N ASN A 183 -13.05 -21.34 8.11
CA ASN A 183 -14.37 -21.75 8.56
C ASN A 183 -14.35 -22.00 10.08
N GLY A 184 -15.20 -21.30 10.82
CA GLY A 184 -15.48 -21.57 12.24
C GLY A 184 -14.58 -20.89 13.26
N ALA A 185 -13.60 -20.09 12.88
CA ALA A 185 -12.86 -19.25 13.82
C ALA A 185 -13.71 -18.06 14.25
N LYS A 186 -13.80 -17.83 15.56
CA LYS A 186 -14.65 -16.76 16.12
C LYS A 186 -14.11 -15.36 15.85
N PHE A 187 -12.78 -15.20 15.78
CA PHE A 187 -12.10 -13.93 15.50
C PHE A 187 -10.79 -14.19 14.76
N ILE A 188 -10.63 -13.55 13.63
CA ILE A 188 -9.38 -13.55 12.86
C ILE A 188 -9.02 -12.10 12.58
N THR A 189 -7.75 -11.78 12.77
CA THR A 189 -7.19 -10.51 12.29
C THR A 189 -6.08 -10.79 11.31
N CYS A 190 -6.28 -10.48 10.03
CA CYS A 190 -5.31 -10.67 8.96
C CYS A 190 -4.79 -9.31 8.51
N THR A 191 -3.48 -9.12 8.58
CA THR A 191 -2.81 -7.88 8.16
C THR A 191 -1.54 -8.12 7.35
N SER A 192 -1.16 -9.38 7.16
CA SER A 192 0.00 -9.73 6.35
C SER A 192 -0.37 -9.84 4.87
N THR A 193 0.51 -9.34 4.02
CA THR A 193 0.39 -9.53 2.56
C THR A 193 0.40 -11.02 2.22
N PRO A 194 -0.54 -11.50 1.42
CA PRO A 194 -0.55 -12.88 0.96
C PRO A 194 0.74 -13.24 0.22
N THR A 195 1.26 -14.43 0.45
CA THR A 195 2.41 -14.96 -0.29
C THR A 195 1.97 -16.22 -1.04
N ILE A 196 2.35 -16.33 -2.31
CA ILE A 196 1.98 -17.46 -3.15
C ILE A 196 3.22 -18.31 -3.43
N TYR A 197 3.09 -19.61 -3.15
CA TYR A 197 4.12 -20.61 -3.41
C TYR A 197 3.48 -21.95 -3.80
N ASN A 198 3.92 -22.58 -4.88
CA ASN A 198 3.39 -23.84 -5.41
C ASN A 198 1.85 -23.85 -5.50
N ASN A 199 1.26 -22.84 -6.11
CA ASN A 199 -0.20 -22.66 -6.27
C ASN A 199 -0.99 -22.67 -4.96
N ARG A 200 -0.34 -22.33 -3.86
CA ARG A 200 -0.96 -22.16 -2.55
C ARG A 200 -0.73 -20.74 -2.06
N LEU A 201 -1.76 -20.18 -1.46
CA LEU A 201 -1.70 -18.87 -0.86
C LEU A 201 -1.52 -19.01 0.66
N TYR A 202 -0.54 -18.32 1.20
CA TYR A 202 -0.20 -18.28 2.62
C TYR A 202 -0.48 -16.89 3.17
N VAL A 203 -1.19 -16.81 4.28
CA VAL A 203 -1.54 -15.57 4.97
C VAL A 203 -1.28 -15.73 6.45
N GLY A 204 -0.56 -14.78 7.05
CA GLY A 204 -0.41 -14.67 8.49
C GLY A 204 -1.62 -14.00 9.13
N CYS A 205 -2.27 -14.67 10.07
CA CYS A 205 -3.41 -14.14 10.80
C CYS A 205 -3.23 -14.37 12.31
N MET A 206 -3.78 -13.46 13.11
CA MET A 206 -3.98 -13.66 14.54
C MET A 206 -5.38 -14.22 14.81
N ALA A 207 -5.47 -15.20 15.69
CA ALA A 207 -6.72 -15.74 16.22
C ALA A 207 -7.02 -15.15 17.59
#